data_d5978a61aaea18ac8b4c6fb2e47b3ad4
#
_entry.id   d5978a61aaea18ac8b4c6fb2e47b3ad4
#
_cell.length_a   1.000
_cell.length_b   1.000
_cell.length_c   1.000
_cell.angle_alpha   90.00
_cell.angle_beta   90.00
_cell.angle_gamma   90.00
#
_symmetry.space_group_name_H-M   'P 1'
#
loop_
_entity.id
_entity.type
_entity.pdbx_description
1 polymer ?
#
loop_
_entity_poly.entity_id
_entity_poly.type
_entity_poly.pdbx_seq_one_letter_code
_entity_poly.pdbx_strand_id
1 'polypeptide(L)'
;DFLRAYLCAFFRFADECGIRDKMVYHISDEPTEPQLPAYRRALSQVRELLRGEVVVDALDKVAFYRDGIVQTPVCEIRMAEAFAGAVWGEEIPPHSAMGDRQYWLYYTGGPNGNLPNRGLTQPYWKIRELGLMLYRYGANGFLHWGYNFYYDRLSQGLFSPITDPCGYKQMPGPSYLVYPAMDGGVMPSIREKEMRAAFCDLRALWLAEERFGRNAVMAFTEKRLGTVDVRMEMAAEALWNWRDALNEWIATGENEQ
;
A
#
# COMPACT_ATOMS: atom_id res chain seq x y z
N ASP A 1 27.01 -8.84 17.98
CA ASP A 1 27.70 -9.98 17.41
C ASP A 1 26.79 -11.10 16.92
N PHE A 2 25.79 -11.55 17.71
CA PHE A 2 24.83 -12.57 17.24
C PHE A 2 24.03 -12.09 16.01
N LEU A 3 23.44 -10.90 16.06
CA LEU A 3 22.65 -10.34 14.96
C LEU A 3 23.48 -10.25 13.67
N ARG A 4 24.72 -9.77 13.77
CA ARG A 4 25.62 -9.67 12.62
C ARG A 4 25.94 -11.06 12.03
N ALA A 5 26.27 -12.03 12.87
CA ALA A 5 26.55 -13.41 12.43
C ALA A 5 25.33 -14.04 11.76
N TYR A 6 24.14 -13.87 12.37
CA TYR A 6 22.87 -14.32 11.82
C TYR A 6 22.59 -13.69 10.44
N LEU A 7 22.66 -12.37 10.34
CA LEU A 7 22.40 -11.68 9.07
C LEU A 7 23.40 -12.08 7.97
N CYS A 8 24.69 -12.25 8.31
CA CYS A 8 25.68 -12.72 7.34
C CYS A 8 25.36 -14.14 6.82
N ALA A 9 24.87 -15.03 7.70
CA ALA A 9 24.46 -16.39 7.30
C ALA A 9 23.16 -16.34 6.47
N PHE A 10 22.20 -15.52 6.90
CA PHE A 10 20.93 -15.35 6.20
C PHE A 10 21.13 -14.77 4.79
N PHE A 11 21.96 -13.76 4.63
CA PHE A 11 22.24 -13.17 3.32
C PHE A 11 22.95 -14.13 2.36
N ARG A 12 23.85 -14.97 2.87
CA ARG A 12 24.44 -16.05 2.05
C ARG A 12 23.37 -17.05 1.59
N PHE A 13 22.51 -17.48 2.50
CA PHE A 13 21.38 -18.35 2.15
C PHE A 13 20.45 -17.68 1.10
N ALA A 14 20.15 -16.41 1.25
CA ALA A 14 19.32 -15.65 0.30
C ALA A 14 20.00 -15.53 -1.08
N ASP A 15 21.33 -15.33 -1.11
CA ASP A 15 22.13 -15.33 -2.34
C ASP A 15 22.09 -16.72 -3.01
N GLU A 16 22.28 -17.80 -2.24
CA GLU A 16 22.22 -19.20 -2.72
C GLU A 16 20.84 -19.56 -3.30
N CYS A 17 19.77 -19.02 -2.70
CA CYS A 17 18.40 -19.20 -3.17
C CYS A 17 18.00 -18.27 -4.33
N GLY A 18 18.83 -17.29 -4.70
CA GLY A 18 18.53 -16.32 -5.74
C GLY A 18 17.33 -15.41 -5.39
N ILE A 19 17.14 -15.09 -4.10
CA ILE A 19 16.01 -14.27 -3.63
C ILE A 19 16.45 -12.94 -3.02
N ARG A 20 17.74 -12.70 -2.83
CA ARG A 20 18.24 -11.53 -2.11
C ARG A 20 17.84 -10.21 -2.76
N ASP A 21 17.87 -10.14 -4.07
CA ASP A 21 17.47 -8.98 -4.89
C ASP A 21 15.96 -8.68 -4.83
N LYS A 22 15.15 -9.61 -4.32
CA LYS A 22 13.70 -9.49 -4.15
C LYS A 22 13.30 -9.12 -2.73
N MET A 23 14.27 -8.94 -1.84
CA MET A 23 14.03 -8.69 -0.43
C MET A 23 14.00 -7.20 -0.12
N VAL A 24 13.15 -6.84 0.80
CA VAL A 24 13.14 -5.52 1.46
C VAL A 24 13.32 -5.74 2.96
N TYR A 25 13.93 -4.78 3.62
CA TYR A 25 14.30 -4.90 5.03
C TYR A 25 13.53 -3.89 5.87
N HIS A 26 13.21 -4.28 7.08
CA HIS A 26 12.41 -3.54 8.02
C HIS A 26 13.17 -3.40 9.34
N ILE A 27 13.23 -2.20 9.89
CA ILE A 27 13.99 -1.90 11.11
C ILE A 27 13.08 -1.77 12.33
N SER A 28 11.97 -1.04 12.20
CA SER A 28 11.04 -0.81 13.29
C SER A 28 9.65 -0.45 12.78
N ASP A 29 8.64 -1.06 13.38
CA ASP A 29 7.25 -0.81 13.03
C ASP A 29 6.73 0.49 13.65
N GLU A 30 6.15 1.36 12.83
CA GLU A 30 5.51 2.61 13.22
C GLU A 30 6.30 3.44 14.26
N PRO A 31 7.59 3.74 14.02
CA PRO A 31 8.41 4.43 15.00
C PRO A 31 7.95 5.87 15.22
N THR A 32 7.95 6.31 16.45
CA THR A 32 7.63 7.69 16.85
C THR A 32 8.86 8.61 16.78
N GLU A 33 8.66 9.93 16.65
CA GLU A 33 9.79 10.89 16.59
C GLU A 33 10.78 10.77 17.75
N PRO A 34 10.37 10.59 19.03
CA PRO A 34 11.30 10.35 20.11
C PRO A 34 12.19 9.11 19.94
N GLN A 35 11.76 8.14 19.13
CA GLN A 35 12.53 6.92 18.84
C GLN A 35 13.55 7.09 17.70
N LEU A 36 13.56 8.24 17.00
CA LEU A 36 14.45 8.53 15.89
C LEU A 36 15.94 8.24 16.20
N PRO A 37 16.50 8.66 17.36
CA PRO A 37 17.88 8.33 17.70
C PRO A 37 18.12 6.83 17.89
N ALA A 38 17.17 6.10 18.45
CA ALA A 38 17.26 4.65 18.61
C ALA A 38 17.20 3.92 17.26
N TYR A 39 16.31 4.38 16.38
CA TYR A 39 16.20 3.88 15.02
C TYR A 39 17.51 4.06 14.24
N ARG A 40 18.13 5.26 14.29
CA ARG A 40 19.42 5.52 13.65
C ARG A 40 20.51 4.58 14.15
N ARG A 41 20.55 4.31 15.46
CA ARG A 41 21.50 3.35 16.05
C ARG A 41 21.26 1.92 15.54
N ALA A 42 20.01 1.47 15.49
CA ALA A 42 19.66 0.14 15.01
C ALA A 42 20.06 -0.02 13.53
N LEU A 43 19.70 0.94 12.69
CA LEU A 43 20.06 0.93 11.27
C LEU A 43 21.58 0.94 11.06
N SER A 44 22.33 1.74 11.84
CA SER A 44 23.79 1.81 11.69
C SER A 44 24.48 0.48 11.96
N GLN A 45 23.92 -0.38 12.82
CA GLN A 45 24.48 -1.70 13.12
C GLN A 45 24.39 -2.68 11.94
N VAL A 46 23.42 -2.50 11.06
CA VAL A 46 23.14 -3.41 9.95
C VAL A 46 23.46 -2.84 8.59
N ARG A 47 23.60 -1.51 8.47
CA ARG A 47 23.79 -0.81 7.18
C ARG A 47 24.96 -1.34 6.38
N GLU A 48 26.08 -1.69 7.02
CA GLU A 48 27.26 -2.25 6.35
C GLU A 48 27.02 -3.63 5.73
N LEU A 49 26.00 -4.34 6.20
CA LEU A 49 25.63 -5.66 5.71
C LEU A 49 24.69 -5.59 4.51
N LEU A 50 24.01 -4.46 4.36
CA LEU A 50 23.12 -4.18 3.23
C LEU A 50 23.98 -3.69 2.05
N ARG A 51 23.87 -4.34 0.89
CA ARG A 51 24.61 -4.02 -0.34
C ARG A 51 23.81 -3.06 -1.25
N GLY A 52 23.06 -2.16 -0.67
CA GLY A 52 22.12 -1.31 -1.38
C GLY A 52 20.67 -1.81 -1.38
N GLU A 53 20.40 -2.86 -0.63
CA GLU A 53 19.03 -3.33 -0.42
C GLU A 53 18.19 -2.26 0.26
N VAL A 54 16.92 -2.24 -0.11
CA VAL A 54 15.98 -1.19 0.29
C VAL A 54 15.47 -1.43 1.71
N VAL A 55 15.56 -0.39 2.55
CA VAL A 55 14.90 -0.35 3.86
C VAL A 55 13.53 0.31 3.69
N VAL A 56 12.48 -0.41 4.07
CA VAL A 56 11.10 0.05 4.10
C VAL A 56 10.60 0.02 5.53
N ASP A 57 9.87 1.03 5.95
CA ASP A 57 9.19 1.01 7.24
C ASP A 57 7.85 1.72 7.18
N ALA A 58 6.89 1.21 7.93
CA ALA A 58 5.59 1.82 8.13
C ALA A 58 5.76 3.10 8.95
N LEU A 59 5.38 4.24 8.37
CA LEU A 59 5.65 5.57 8.92
C LEU A 59 4.40 6.44 8.96
N ASP A 60 4.22 7.14 10.07
CA ASP A 60 3.28 8.26 10.18
C ASP A 60 3.98 9.63 10.28
N LYS A 61 5.33 9.64 10.32
CA LYS A 61 6.16 10.84 10.46
C LYS A 61 7.14 11.01 9.30
N VAL A 62 6.97 12.09 8.56
CA VAL A 62 7.80 12.43 7.39
C VAL A 62 9.28 12.62 7.75
N ALA A 63 9.60 12.94 9.01
CA ALA A 63 10.97 13.18 9.47
C ALA A 63 11.91 12.00 9.18
N PHE A 64 11.45 10.76 9.31
CA PHE A 64 12.26 9.56 9.00
C PHE A 64 12.70 9.49 7.55
N TYR A 65 11.89 9.98 6.63
CA TYR A 65 12.22 10.06 5.21
C TYR A 65 13.11 11.28 4.91
N ARG A 66 12.73 12.48 5.38
CA ARG A 66 13.48 13.73 5.13
C ARG A 66 14.91 13.68 5.66
N ASP A 67 15.12 13.01 6.78
CA ASP A 67 16.43 12.82 7.38
C ASP A 67 17.27 11.74 6.66
N GLY A 68 16.77 11.14 5.57
CA GLY A 68 17.48 10.13 4.78
C GLY A 68 17.68 8.80 5.50
N ILE A 69 16.88 8.51 6.51
CA ILE A 69 17.00 7.29 7.32
C ILE A 69 16.33 6.13 6.62
N VAL A 70 15.12 6.34 6.10
CA VAL A 70 14.36 5.37 5.33
C VAL A 70 14.33 5.81 3.87
N GLN A 71 14.76 4.95 2.96
CA GLN A 71 14.81 5.26 1.54
C GLN A 71 13.43 5.10 0.87
N THR A 72 12.69 4.08 1.26
CA THR A 72 11.34 3.81 0.76
C THR A 72 10.33 3.98 1.90
N PRO A 73 9.69 5.15 2.01
CA PRO A 73 8.68 5.34 3.04
C PRO A 73 7.41 4.56 2.68
N VAL A 74 6.90 3.82 3.65
CA VAL A 74 5.57 3.21 3.58
C VAL A 74 4.67 4.04 4.48
N CYS A 75 3.94 4.98 3.92
CA CYS A 75 3.22 5.95 4.73
C CYS A 75 1.79 5.52 5.06
N GLU A 76 1.37 5.86 6.25
CA GLU A 76 -0.04 5.74 6.63
C GLU A 76 -0.88 6.63 5.72
N ILE A 77 -1.99 6.10 5.21
CA ILE A 77 -2.76 6.73 4.12
C ILE A 77 -3.23 8.16 4.43
N ARG A 78 -3.50 8.50 5.70
CA ARG A 78 -3.86 9.88 6.12
C ARG A 78 -2.72 10.88 5.93
N MET A 79 -1.48 10.40 5.86
CA MET A 79 -0.28 11.20 5.67
C MET A 79 0.19 11.24 4.22
N ALA A 80 -0.58 10.64 3.29
CA ALA A 80 -0.21 10.44 1.89
C ALA A 80 0.22 11.75 1.20
N GLU A 81 -0.52 12.84 1.42
CA GLU A 81 -0.18 14.14 0.83
C GLU A 81 1.15 14.70 1.33
N ALA A 82 1.39 14.63 2.65
CA ALA A 82 2.63 15.13 3.24
C ALA A 82 3.85 14.33 2.77
N PHE A 83 3.72 13.00 2.64
CA PHE A 83 4.78 12.15 2.12
C PHE A 83 4.97 12.32 0.61
N ALA A 84 3.90 12.45 -0.17
CA ALA A 84 4.00 12.74 -1.60
C ALA A 84 4.80 14.04 -1.85
N GLY A 85 4.49 15.11 -1.10
CA GLY A 85 5.25 16.35 -1.17
C GLY A 85 6.71 16.21 -0.75
N ALA A 86 7.02 15.33 0.22
CA ALA A 86 8.40 15.07 0.63
C ALA A 86 9.19 14.23 -0.40
N VAL A 87 8.50 13.30 -1.09
CA VAL A 87 9.11 12.37 -2.06
C VAL A 87 9.26 13.03 -3.43
N TRP A 88 8.22 13.72 -3.91
CA TRP A 88 8.12 14.23 -5.27
C TRP A 88 8.31 15.76 -5.38
N GLY A 89 8.10 16.50 -4.30
CA GLY A 89 8.08 17.95 -4.32
C GLY A 89 6.70 18.51 -4.70
N GLU A 90 6.70 19.59 -5.49
CA GLU A 90 5.45 20.27 -5.88
C GLU A 90 4.66 19.49 -6.94
N GLU A 91 5.35 18.73 -7.79
CA GLU A 91 4.74 17.99 -8.89
C GLU A 91 5.08 16.50 -8.80
N ILE A 92 4.05 15.67 -8.84
CA ILE A 92 4.21 14.22 -8.93
C ILE A 92 4.54 13.88 -10.39
N PRO A 93 5.70 13.27 -10.66
CA PRO A 93 6.09 12.92 -12.02
C PRO A 93 5.16 11.83 -12.60
N PRO A 94 5.08 11.72 -13.93
CA PRO A 94 4.45 10.57 -14.56
C PRO A 94 5.07 9.26 -14.06
N HIS A 95 4.28 8.20 -14.00
CA HIS A 95 4.74 6.90 -13.50
C HIS A 95 6.02 6.41 -14.22
N SER A 96 6.09 6.58 -15.54
CA SER A 96 7.26 6.24 -16.35
C SER A 96 8.53 7.01 -16.00
N ALA A 97 8.41 8.16 -15.34
CA ALA A 97 9.52 9.02 -14.93
C ALA A 97 9.90 8.89 -13.44
N MET A 98 9.23 8.05 -12.68
CA MET A 98 9.52 7.83 -11.24
C MET A 98 10.86 7.13 -11.00
N GLY A 99 11.37 6.40 -12.00
CA GLY A 99 12.62 5.64 -11.90
C GLY A 99 12.57 4.60 -10.77
N ASP A 100 13.68 4.42 -10.08
CA ASP A 100 13.80 3.47 -8.96
C ASP A 100 13.26 4.03 -7.63
N ARG A 101 12.79 5.29 -7.62
CA ARG A 101 12.25 5.89 -6.41
C ARG A 101 10.92 5.24 -6.06
N GLN A 102 10.83 4.73 -4.84
CA GLN A 102 9.66 4.04 -4.33
C GLN A 102 9.03 4.80 -3.17
N TYR A 103 7.70 4.83 -3.18
CA TYR A 103 6.85 5.40 -2.15
C TYR A 103 5.60 4.54 -2.05
N TRP A 104 5.30 4.03 -0.88
CA TRP A 104 4.18 3.11 -0.66
C TRP A 104 3.18 3.69 0.32
N LEU A 105 1.95 3.23 0.22
CA LEU A 105 0.90 3.50 1.19
C LEU A 105 0.60 2.26 2.04
N TYR A 106 0.11 2.48 3.24
CA TYR A 106 -0.54 1.45 4.03
C TYR A 106 -1.75 2.00 4.78
N TYR A 107 -2.63 1.12 5.19
CA TYR A 107 -3.64 1.36 6.20
C TYR A 107 -3.72 0.15 7.13
N THR A 108 -4.22 0.36 8.37
CA THR A 108 -4.45 -0.68 9.35
C THR A 108 -5.92 -0.82 9.70
N GLY A 109 -6.25 -1.70 10.64
CA GLY A 109 -7.63 -2.08 10.95
C GLY A 109 -8.49 -1.06 11.68
N GLY A 110 -8.06 0.19 11.83
CA GLY A 110 -8.89 1.21 12.44
C GLY A 110 -10.02 1.66 11.50
N PRO A 111 -11.29 1.66 11.92
CA PRO A 111 -12.34 2.30 11.16
C PRO A 111 -12.15 3.82 11.30
N ASN A 112 -11.74 4.46 10.25
CA ASN A 112 -11.48 5.89 10.26
C ASN A 112 -12.42 6.61 9.30
N GLY A 113 -13.71 6.52 9.53
CA GLY A 113 -14.73 7.21 8.74
C GLY A 113 -14.73 6.76 7.29
N ASN A 114 -14.53 7.71 6.38
CA ASN A 114 -14.61 7.47 4.94
C ASN A 114 -13.31 6.98 4.30
N LEU A 115 -12.25 6.77 5.07
CA LEU A 115 -10.98 6.27 4.52
C LEU A 115 -11.14 4.89 3.87
N PRO A 116 -10.50 4.64 2.73
CA PRO A 116 -10.47 3.31 2.14
C PRO A 116 -9.88 2.31 3.12
N ASN A 117 -10.54 1.21 3.30
CA ASN A 117 -10.10 0.10 4.14
C ASN A 117 -10.77 -1.19 3.63
N ARG A 118 -10.39 -2.33 4.19
CA ARG A 118 -10.87 -3.65 3.78
C ARG A 118 -11.62 -4.43 4.88
N GLY A 119 -12.13 -3.71 5.89
CA GLY A 119 -12.98 -4.31 6.92
C GLY A 119 -14.31 -4.84 6.36
N LEU A 120 -14.88 -5.82 7.03
CA LEU A 120 -16.19 -6.39 6.65
C LEU A 120 -17.36 -5.44 6.88
N THR A 121 -17.18 -4.42 7.72
CA THR A 121 -18.20 -3.43 8.05
C THR A 121 -18.25 -2.25 7.08
N GLN A 122 -17.33 -2.20 6.14
CA GLN A 122 -17.31 -1.16 5.11
C GLN A 122 -17.92 -1.68 3.80
N PRO A 123 -18.49 -0.79 2.98
CA PRO A 123 -18.85 -1.12 1.63
C PRO A 123 -17.63 -1.64 0.85
N TYR A 124 -17.78 -2.78 0.17
CA TYR A 124 -16.64 -3.44 -0.49
C TYR A 124 -15.98 -2.60 -1.59
N TRP A 125 -16.73 -1.74 -2.30
CA TRP A 125 -16.17 -0.85 -3.33
C TRP A 125 -15.20 0.19 -2.78
N LYS A 126 -15.24 0.52 -1.48
CA LYS A 126 -14.26 1.40 -0.86
C LYS A 126 -12.82 0.88 -0.95
N ILE A 127 -12.66 -0.42 -1.09
CA ILE A 127 -11.35 -1.04 -1.31
C ILE A 127 -10.76 -0.55 -2.64
N ARG A 128 -11.60 -0.31 -3.67
CA ARG A 128 -11.12 0.18 -4.98
C ARG A 128 -10.64 1.61 -4.95
N GLU A 129 -11.09 2.43 -4.00
CA GLU A 129 -10.55 3.78 -3.80
C GLU A 129 -9.04 3.77 -3.60
N LEU A 130 -8.46 2.67 -3.11
CA LEU A 130 -7.01 2.52 -2.98
C LEU A 130 -6.27 2.76 -4.30
N GLY A 131 -6.78 2.28 -5.42
CA GLY A 131 -6.17 2.50 -6.74
C GLY A 131 -6.09 3.98 -7.11
N LEU A 132 -7.16 4.72 -6.82
CA LEU A 132 -7.21 6.18 -7.00
C LEU A 132 -6.22 6.91 -6.08
N MET A 133 -6.13 6.48 -4.81
CA MET A 133 -5.19 7.08 -3.84
C MET A 133 -3.74 6.85 -4.25
N LEU A 134 -3.39 5.63 -4.66
CA LEU A 134 -2.05 5.32 -5.15
C LEU A 134 -1.69 6.21 -6.35
N TYR A 135 -2.59 6.35 -7.29
CA TYR A 135 -2.40 7.25 -8.43
C TYR A 135 -2.29 8.70 -8.00
N ARG A 136 -3.26 9.23 -7.23
CA ARG A 136 -3.32 10.63 -6.80
C ARG A 136 -2.03 11.09 -6.13
N TYR A 137 -1.47 10.27 -5.24
CA TYR A 137 -0.30 10.61 -4.45
C TYR A 137 1.02 10.11 -5.05
N GLY A 138 1.00 9.47 -6.22
CA GLY A 138 2.20 8.94 -6.86
C GLY A 138 2.84 7.78 -6.10
N ALA A 139 2.04 7.03 -5.35
CA ALA A 139 2.52 5.85 -4.66
C ALA A 139 2.54 4.65 -5.61
N ASN A 140 3.66 3.93 -5.64
CA ASN A 140 3.87 2.79 -6.52
C ASN A 140 3.90 1.45 -5.78
N GLY A 141 3.53 1.45 -4.50
CA GLY A 141 3.38 0.25 -3.69
C GLY A 141 2.32 0.38 -2.61
N PHE A 142 1.88 -0.75 -2.12
CA PHE A 142 0.93 -0.86 -1.01
C PHE A 142 1.35 -1.98 -0.08
N LEU A 143 1.38 -1.69 1.21
CA LEU A 143 1.67 -2.66 2.26
C LEU A 143 0.43 -2.88 3.13
N HIS A 144 0.21 -4.11 3.53
CA HIS A 144 -0.71 -4.42 4.61
C HIS A 144 -0.21 -5.64 5.39
N TRP A 145 -0.30 -5.55 6.71
CA TRP A 145 0.25 -6.56 7.62
C TRP A 145 -0.42 -7.94 7.56
N GLY A 146 -1.66 -8.05 7.07
CA GLY A 146 -2.40 -9.31 7.02
C GLY A 146 -3.02 -9.56 5.65
N TYR A 147 -2.99 -10.81 5.19
CA TYR A 147 -3.68 -11.30 3.99
C TYR A 147 -4.46 -12.58 4.29
N ASN A 148 -3.87 -13.45 5.07
CA ASN A 148 -4.41 -14.73 5.55
C ASN A 148 -4.03 -14.96 7.01
N PHE A 149 -4.03 -13.91 7.81
CA PHE A 149 -3.65 -13.97 9.22
C PHE A 149 -4.86 -14.36 10.06
N TYR A 150 -4.84 -15.57 10.62
CA TYR A 150 -5.91 -16.17 11.41
C TYR A 150 -5.50 -16.43 12.86
N TYR A 151 -4.53 -15.69 13.37
CA TYR A 151 -4.08 -15.80 14.74
C TYR A 151 -4.69 -14.70 15.62
N ASP A 152 -4.92 -15.04 16.88
CA ASP A 152 -5.26 -14.08 17.92
C ASP A 152 -4.03 -13.81 18.83
N ARG A 153 -4.15 -12.80 19.69
CA ARG A 153 -3.22 -12.51 20.79
C ARG A 153 -1.76 -12.85 20.51
N LEU A 154 -1.13 -12.17 19.59
CA LEU A 154 0.27 -12.37 19.24
C LEU A 154 0.59 -13.80 18.74
N SER A 155 -0.31 -14.37 17.98
CA SER A 155 -0.18 -15.71 17.39
C SER A 155 -0.23 -16.86 18.41
N GLN A 156 -0.90 -16.67 19.54
CA GLN A 156 -1.04 -17.71 20.57
C GLN A 156 -2.22 -18.65 20.31
N GLY A 157 -3.18 -18.25 19.52
CA GLY A 157 -4.33 -19.04 19.16
C GLY A 157 -4.76 -18.83 17.71
N LEU A 158 -5.53 -19.77 17.18
CA LEU A 158 -6.20 -19.63 15.89
C LEU A 158 -7.66 -19.23 16.10
N PHE A 159 -8.15 -18.32 15.30
CA PHE A 159 -9.57 -18.05 15.21
C PHE A 159 -10.13 -18.49 13.86
N SER A 160 -11.41 -18.80 13.82
CA SER A 160 -12.10 -19.08 12.56
C SER A 160 -12.62 -17.78 11.95
N PRO A 161 -12.13 -17.37 10.76
CA PRO A 161 -12.62 -16.15 10.12
C PRO A 161 -14.11 -16.26 9.68
N ILE A 162 -14.68 -17.45 9.74
CA ILE A 162 -16.09 -17.73 9.40
C ILE A 162 -16.99 -17.52 10.61
N THR A 163 -16.61 -18.02 11.78
CA THR A 163 -17.43 -17.98 13.00
C THR A 163 -17.05 -16.86 13.96
N ASP A 164 -15.82 -16.36 13.87
CA ASP A 164 -15.32 -15.20 14.61
C ASP A 164 -14.59 -14.23 13.68
N PRO A 165 -15.31 -13.37 12.96
CA PRO A 165 -14.70 -12.47 11.99
C PRO A 165 -13.86 -11.35 12.62
N CYS A 166 -13.98 -11.11 13.93
CA CYS A 166 -13.21 -10.08 14.64
C CYS A 166 -11.81 -10.56 15.05
N GLY A 167 -11.68 -11.85 15.39
CA GLY A 167 -10.40 -12.51 15.68
C GLY A 167 -9.43 -11.66 16.49
N TYR A 168 -8.29 -11.37 15.88
CA TYR A 168 -7.20 -10.60 16.48
C TYR A 168 -7.56 -9.15 16.84
N LYS A 169 -8.46 -8.51 16.10
CA LYS A 169 -8.84 -7.10 16.27
C LYS A 169 -10.34 -6.97 16.52
N GLN A 170 -10.72 -5.90 17.17
CA GLN A 170 -12.14 -5.59 17.40
C GLN A 170 -12.91 -5.31 16.10
N MET A 171 -12.21 -4.89 15.04
CA MET A 171 -12.80 -4.70 13.71
C MET A 171 -12.79 -6.02 12.94
N PRO A 172 -13.92 -6.46 12.36
CA PRO A 172 -13.97 -7.70 11.60
C PRO A 172 -13.26 -7.56 10.24
N GLY A 173 -12.45 -8.56 9.92
CA GLY A 173 -11.92 -8.80 8.58
C GLY A 173 -10.62 -8.13 8.15
N PRO A 174 -9.98 -7.18 8.89
CA PRO A 174 -8.79 -6.50 8.36
C PRO A 174 -7.57 -7.41 8.22
N SER A 175 -7.48 -8.47 9.03
CA SER A 175 -6.33 -9.39 9.02
C SER A 175 -6.35 -10.42 7.89
N TYR A 176 -7.46 -10.54 7.15
CA TYR A 176 -7.58 -11.52 6.09
C TYR A 176 -8.43 -11.02 4.91
N LEU A 177 -8.05 -11.42 3.71
CA LEU A 177 -8.80 -11.23 2.46
C LEU A 177 -9.27 -12.54 1.86
N VAL A 178 -8.73 -13.64 2.31
CA VAL A 178 -9.06 -14.99 1.86
C VAL A 178 -9.53 -15.83 3.04
N TYR A 179 -10.19 -16.93 2.76
CA TYR A 179 -10.67 -17.88 3.75
C TYR A 179 -10.03 -19.25 3.53
N PRO A 180 -9.79 -20.03 4.58
CA PRO A 180 -9.34 -21.39 4.43
C PRO A 180 -10.47 -22.24 3.84
N ALA A 181 -10.18 -23.03 2.81
CA ALA A 181 -11.08 -24.01 2.24
C ALA A 181 -11.01 -25.36 2.96
N MET A 182 -12.07 -26.14 2.87
CA MET A 182 -12.17 -27.44 3.55
C MET A 182 -11.17 -28.48 3.02
N ASP A 183 -10.73 -28.32 1.78
CA ASP A 183 -9.72 -29.17 1.11
C ASP A 183 -8.26 -28.74 1.36
N GLY A 184 -8.06 -27.76 2.25
CA GLY A 184 -6.76 -27.17 2.50
C GLY A 184 -6.33 -26.08 1.51
N GLY A 185 -7.19 -25.77 0.54
CA GLY A 185 -6.98 -24.68 -0.40
C GLY A 185 -7.39 -23.31 0.16
N VAL A 186 -7.59 -22.35 -0.73
CA VAL A 186 -7.91 -20.96 -0.41
C VAL A 186 -9.19 -20.53 -1.14
N MET A 187 -10.12 -19.95 -0.39
CA MET A 187 -11.30 -19.30 -0.95
C MET A 187 -11.09 -17.78 -1.01
N PRO A 188 -11.03 -17.16 -2.19
CA PRO A 188 -10.97 -15.71 -2.32
C PRO A 188 -12.29 -15.08 -1.85
N SER A 189 -12.20 -13.93 -1.17
CA SER A 189 -13.38 -13.13 -0.84
C SER A 189 -13.70 -12.11 -1.92
N ILE A 190 -14.87 -11.47 -1.84
CA ILE A 190 -15.20 -10.32 -2.67
C ILE A 190 -14.21 -9.17 -2.41
N ARG A 191 -13.71 -9.01 -1.19
CA ARG A 191 -12.72 -7.98 -0.81
C ARG A 191 -11.38 -8.20 -1.50
N GLU A 192 -10.95 -9.44 -1.69
CA GLU A 192 -9.77 -9.77 -2.48
C GLU A 192 -9.96 -9.38 -3.94
N LYS A 193 -11.11 -9.65 -4.52
CA LYS A 193 -11.45 -9.26 -5.90
C LYS A 193 -11.48 -7.75 -6.08
N GLU A 194 -12.03 -7.01 -5.12
CA GLU A 194 -12.04 -5.55 -5.15
C GLU A 194 -10.62 -4.95 -4.97
N MET A 195 -9.77 -5.57 -4.16
CA MET A 195 -8.36 -5.21 -4.06
C MET A 195 -7.64 -5.40 -5.39
N ARG A 196 -7.88 -6.52 -6.07
CA ARG A 196 -7.36 -6.77 -7.41
C ARG A 196 -7.88 -5.74 -8.42
N ALA A 197 -9.18 -5.38 -8.34
CA ALA A 197 -9.77 -4.35 -9.18
C ALA A 197 -9.13 -2.98 -8.94
N ALA A 198 -8.83 -2.61 -7.68
CA ALA A 198 -8.09 -1.39 -7.35
C ALA A 198 -6.74 -1.29 -8.06
N PHE A 199 -5.97 -2.37 -8.10
CA PHE A 199 -4.70 -2.39 -8.82
C PHE A 199 -4.89 -2.40 -10.35
N CYS A 200 -5.98 -2.97 -10.86
CA CYS A 200 -6.34 -2.84 -12.28
C CYS A 200 -6.73 -1.41 -12.63
N ASP A 201 -7.43 -0.69 -11.74
CA ASP A 201 -7.75 0.72 -11.91
C ASP A 201 -6.48 1.58 -11.95
N LEU A 202 -5.54 1.35 -11.01
CA LEU A 202 -4.25 2.03 -11.01
C LEU A 202 -3.48 1.83 -12.31
N ARG A 203 -3.43 0.60 -12.81
CA ARG A 203 -2.75 0.29 -14.09
C ARG A 203 -3.42 0.96 -15.29
N ALA A 204 -4.74 1.08 -15.27
CA ALA A 204 -5.45 1.81 -16.33
C ALA A 204 -5.20 3.32 -16.27
N LEU A 205 -5.10 3.89 -15.06
CA LEU A 205 -4.71 5.28 -14.87
C LEU A 205 -3.29 5.54 -15.41
N TRP A 206 -2.34 4.66 -15.13
CA TRP A 206 -0.99 4.75 -15.70
C TRP A 206 -0.99 4.65 -17.24
N LEU A 207 -1.77 3.74 -17.80
CA LEU A 207 -1.91 3.61 -19.25
C LEU A 207 -2.54 4.87 -19.89
N ALA A 208 -3.56 5.44 -19.24
CA ALA A 208 -4.14 6.71 -19.67
C ALA A 208 -3.12 7.87 -19.55
N GLU A 209 -2.33 7.88 -18.48
CA GLU A 209 -1.28 8.87 -18.25
C GLU A 209 -0.21 8.86 -19.35
N GLU A 210 0.23 7.68 -19.78
CA GLU A 210 1.18 7.53 -20.89
C GLU A 210 0.64 8.12 -22.19
N ARG A 211 -0.67 8.07 -22.42
CA ARG A 211 -1.30 8.55 -23.66
C ARG A 211 -1.70 10.04 -23.59
N PHE A 212 -2.17 10.51 -22.45
CA PHE A 212 -2.84 11.79 -22.33
C PHE A 212 -2.17 12.75 -21.33
N GLY A 213 -1.22 12.27 -20.55
CA GLY A 213 -0.55 13.02 -19.50
C GLY A 213 -1.33 13.06 -18.18
N ARG A 214 -0.60 13.16 -17.09
CA ARG A 214 -1.12 13.07 -15.72
C ARG A 214 -2.22 14.10 -15.42
N ASN A 215 -2.01 15.36 -15.82
CA ASN A 215 -2.97 16.44 -15.54
C ASN A 215 -4.32 16.18 -16.22
N ALA A 216 -4.31 15.69 -17.45
CA ALA A 216 -5.53 15.36 -18.17
C ALA A 216 -6.27 14.18 -17.50
N VAL A 217 -5.54 13.16 -17.04
CA VAL A 217 -6.11 11.99 -16.35
C VAL A 217 -6.68 12.38 -14.99
N MET A 218 -6.01 13.25 -14.24
CA MET A 218 -6.55 13.78 -12.98
C MET A 218 -7.82 14.59 -13.22
N ALA A 219 -7.81 15.54 -14.18
CA ALA A 219 -8.98 16.33 -14.51
C ALA A 219 -10.17 15.46 -14.98
N PHE A 220 -9.90 14.44 -15.82
CA PHE A 220 -10.90 13.46 -16.25
C PHE A 220 -11.54 12.74 -15.06
N THR A 221 -10.70 12.30 -14.11
CA THR A 221 -11.12 11.54 -12.94
C THR A 221 -11.94 12.44 -11.99
N GLU A 222 -11.43 13.62 -11.66
CA GLU A 222 -12.10 14.54 -10.73
C GLU A 222 -13.39 15.14 -11.30
N LYS A 223 -13.51 15.28 -12.62
CA LYS A 223 -14.77 15.69 -13.29
C LYS A 223 -15.89 14.68 -13.00
N ARG A 224 -15.57 13.38 -12.85
CA ARG A 224 -16.55 12.30 -12.71
C ARG A 224 -16.77 11.84 -11.27
N LEU A 225 -15.73 11.90 -10.46
CA LEU A 225 -15.74 11.39 -9.07
C LEU A 225 -15.71 12.50 -8.00
N GLY A 226 -15.52 13.76 -8.41
CA GLY A 226 -15.19 14.83 -7.48
C GLY A 226 -13.72 14.80 -7.05
N THR A 227 -13.38 15.59 -6.04
CA THR A 227 -11.99 15.66 -5.55
C THR A 227 -11.51 14.29 -5.10
N VAL A 228 -10.39 13.85 -5.65
CA VAL A 228 -9.74 12.59 -5.29
C VAL A 228 -8.78 12.85 -4.13
N ASP A 229 -9.20 12.55 -2.93
CA ASP A 229 -8.39 12.63 -1.72
C ASP A 229 -8.73 11.51 -0.73
N VAL A 230 -8.03 11.45 0.39
CA VAL A 230 -8.21 10.42 1.42
C VAL A 230 -9.59 10.48 2.12
N ARG A 231 -10.38 11.52 1.89
CA ARG A 231 -11.70 11.73 2.51
C ARG A 231 -12.82 11.67 1.47
N MET A 232 -12.49 11.25 0.25
CA MET A 232 -13.48 11.20 -0.82
C MET A 232 -14.68 10.34 -0.44
N GLU A 233 -15.84 10.82 -0.84
CA GLU A 233 -17.11 10.09 -0.72
C GLU A 233 -17.66 9.87 -2.12
N MET A 234 -17.72 8.62 -2.55
CA MET A 234 -18.33 8.30 -3.83
C MET A 234 -19.32 7.15 -3.70
N ALA A 235 -20.28 7.11 -4.60
CA ALA A 235 -21.16 5.97 -4.77
C ALA A 235 -20.49 4.90 -5.63
N ALA A 236 -20.82 3.64 -5.39
CA ALA A 236 -20.34 2.51 -6.20
C ALA A 236 -20.58 2.72 -7.70
N GLU A 237 -21.77 3.20 -8.05
CA GLU A 237 -22.16 3.47 -9.45
C GLU A 237 -21.26 4.52 -10.12
N ALA A 238 -20.90 5.59 -9.41
CA ALA A 238 -19.99 6.60 -9.94
C ALA A 238 -18.61 6.01 -10.26
N LEU A 239 -18.11 5.12 -9.40
CA LEU A 239 -16.84 4.43 -9.60
C LEU A 239 -16.88 3.52 -10.85
N TRP A 240 -17.98 2.77 -11.04
CA TRP A 240 -18.12 1.90 -12.21
C TRP A 240 -18.25 2.70 -13.50
N ASN A 241 -19.10 3.72 -13.53
CA ASN A 241 -19.26 4.61 -14.68
C ASN A 241 -17.95 5.33 -15.04
N TRP A 242 -17.21 5.79 -14.03
CA TRP A 242 -15.88 6.36 -14.23
C TRP A 242 -14.94 5.35 -14.90
N ARG A 243 -14.94 4.10 -14.43
CA ARG A 243 -14.04 3.08 -14.95
C ARG A 243 -14.37 2.72 -16.40
N ASP A 244 -15.64 2.61 -16.74
CA ASP A 244 -16.08 2.33 -18.12
C ASP A 244 -15.71 3.50 -19.04
N ALA A 245 -15.97 4.73 -18.63
CA ALA A 245 -15.54 5.91 -19.37
C ALA A 245 -14.02 6.02 -19.52
N LEU A 246 -13.23 5.63 -18.51
CA LEU A 246 -11.76 5.57 -18.61
C LEU A 246 -11.31 4.55 -19.65
N ASN A 247 -11.93 3.37 -19.68
CA ASN A 247 -11.64 2.34 -20.67
C ASN A 247 -11.94 2.83 -22.09
N GLU A 248 -13.08 3.48 -22.28
CA GLU A 248 -13.48 4.04 -23.57
C GLU A 248 -12.50 5.13 -24.02
N TRP A 249 -12.17 6.06 -23.15
CA TRP A 249 -11.18 7.10 -23.46
C TRP A 249 -9.81 6.51 -23.83
N ILE A 250 -9.35 5.49 -23.09
CA ILE A 250 -8.11 4.78 -23.43
C ILE A 250 -8.23 4.13 -24.81
N ALA A 251 -9.37 3.53 -25.15
CA ALA A 251 -9.55 2.80 -26.41
C ALA A 251 -9.64 3.73 -27.61
N THR A 252 -10.43 4.78 -27.53
CA THR A 252 -10.78 5.67 -28.67
C THR A 252 -9.86 6.89 -28.79
N GLY A 253 -9.29 7.37 -27.70
CA GLY A 253 -8.62 8.66 -27.60
C GLY A 253 -9.59 9.84 -27.50
N GLU A 254 -10.89 9.61 -27.56
CA GLU A 254 -11.94 10.62 -27.47
C GLU A 254 -12.43 10.73 -26.01
N ASN A 255 -12.34 11.92 -25.45
CA ASN A 255 -12.91 12.23 -24.15
C ASN A 255 -14.27 12.88 -24.42
N GLU A 256 -15.35 12.21 -24.06
CA GLU A 256 -16.66 12.82 -24.07
C GLU A 256 -16.65 14.11 -23.22
N GLN A 257 -16.94 15.22 -23.87
CA GLN A 257 -16.93 16.58 -23.28
C GLN A 257 -17.97 16.74 -22.18
#